data_3b4818c49eba2bc22e1e22d074f730db
#
_entry.id   3b4818c49eba2bc22e1e22d074f730db
#
_cell.length_a   1.000
_cell.length_b   1.000
_cell.length_c   1.000
_cell.angle_alpha   90.00
_cell.angle_beta   90.00
_cell.angle_gamma   90.00
#
_symmetry.space_group_name_H-M   'P 1'
#
loop_
_entity.id
_entity.type
_entity.pdbx_description
1 polymer ?
#
loop_
_entity_poly.entity_id
_entity_poly.type
_entity_poly.pdbx_seq_one_letter_code
_entity_poly.pdbx_strand_id
1 'polypeptide(L)'
;SDEEAETHYAIVNTFYCMGRSIDVIRWCEKIIKEMPRMRDGQEMFFNCYPENHPERINIIREAIEEELFLLNNTLSHYFWDESFTLQQRIKATEKSIETLNLIYNDGNYSRMWRVMMYDNGYLGLAYDKSGDNKKAIEYFKKMCQLAIQFDGMDRITVLHSTMFEGKIFDKQTLGTTYIAKMQMKERLTEKYPLSDEFKNTNEFKEIIEMLS
;
A
#
# COMPACT_ATOMS: atom_id res chain seq x y z
N SER A 1 -7.66 17.84 19.83
CA SER A 1 -6.57 18.04 20.83
C SER A 1 -6.41 16.75 21.64
N ASP A 2 -5.31 16.58 22.35
CA ASP A 2 -5.06 15.40 23.19
C ASP A 2 -6.12 15.25 24.29
N GLU A 3 -6.58 16.36 24.88
CA GLU A 3 -7.70 16.37 25.85
C GLU A 3 -9.02 15.84 25.26
N GLU A 4 -9.27 16.11 24.00
CA GLU A 4 -10.47 15.64 23.31
C GLU A 4 -10.38 14.14 23.05
N ALA A 5 -9.20 13.64 22.70
CA ALA A 5 -8.91 12.23 22.55
C ALA A 5 -9.11 11.46 23.87
N GLU A 6 -8.54 11.96 24.98
CA GLU A 6 -8.71 11.38 26.31
C GLU A 6 -10.18 11.35 26.75
N THR A 7 -10.95 12.38 26.43
CA THR A 7 -12.39 12.45 26.73
C THR A 7 -13.16 11.38 25.97
N HIS A 8 -12.90 11.21 24.68
CA HIS A 8 -13.53 10.18 23.87
C HIS A 8 -13.18 8.78 24.36
N TYR A 9 -11.92 8.54 24.69
CA TYR A 9 -11.47 7.27 25.27
C TYR A 9 -12.20 6.95 26.59
N ALA A 10 -12.30 7.91 27.50
CA ALA A 10 -12.99 7.74 28.77
C ALA A 10 -14.48 7.38 28.60
N ILE A 11 -15.16 8.02 27.63
CA ILE A 11 -16.56 7.74 27.31
C ILE A 11 -16.73 6.31 26.79
N VAL A 12 -15.91 5.89 25.83
CA VAL A 12 -15.97 4.53 25.27
C VAL A 12 -15.69 3.49 26.33
N ASN A 13 -14.64 3.69 27.13
CA ASN A 13 -14.29 2.79 28.22
C ASN A 13 -15.42 2.68 29.28
N THR A 14 -16.09 3.77 29.58
CA THR A 14 -17.24 3.80 30.48
C THR A 14 -18.38 2.93 29.94
N PHE A 15 -18.76 3.10 28.67
CA PHE A 15 -19.79 2.27 28.05
C PHE A 15 -19.39 0.79 28.00
N TYR A 16 -18.12 0.51 27.69
CA TYR A 16 -17.58 -0.86 27.69
C TYR A 16 -17.72 -1.52 29.08
N CYS A 17 -17.28 -0.84 30.14
CA CYS A 17 -17.40 -1.32 31.52
C CYS A 17 -18.84 -1.52 31.97
N MET A 18 -19.78 -0.76 31.38
CA MET A 18 -21.23 -0.90 31.65
C MET A 18 -21.89 -2.01 30.81
N GLY A 19 -21.15 -2.73 29.96
CA GLY A 19 -21.70 -3.75 29.05
C GLY A 19 -22.60 -3.20 27.94
N ARG A 20 -22.50 -1.89 27.63
CA ARG A 20 -23.34 -1.17 26.65
C ARG A 20 -22.72 -1.23 25.25
N SER A 21 -22.57 -2.43 24.71
CA SER A 21 -21.84 -2.68 23.44
C SER A 21 -22.35 -1.82 22.24
N ILE A 22 -23.67 -1.59 22.16
CA ILE A 22 -24.25 -0.75 21.07
C ILE A 22 -23.79 0.70 21.19
N ASP A 23 -23.70 1.24 22.38
CA ASP A 23 -23.24 2.62 22.60
C ASP A 23 -21.73 2.74 22.36
N VAL A 24 -20.97 1.73 22.72
CA VAL A 24 -19.54 1.64 22.40
C VAL A 24 -19.34 1.70 20.88
N ILE A 25 -20.05 0.84 20.13
CA ILE A 25 -19.97 0.81 18.67
C ILE A 25 -20.30 2.18 18.07
N ARG A 26 -21.42 2.77 18.43
CA ARG A 26 -21.84 4.09 17.90
C ARG A 26 -20.82 5.19 18.22
N TRP A 27 -20.21 5.14 19.40
CA TRP A 27 -19.22 6.13 19.79
C TRP A 27 -17.90 5.95 19.07
N CYS A 28 -17.46 4.69 18.86
CA CYS A 28 -16.29 4.37 18.08
C CYS A 28 -16.45 4.79 16.60
N GLU A 29 -17.60 4.52 15.99
CA GLU A 29 -17.92 4.98 14.63
C GLU A 29 -17.83 6.51 14.52
N LYS A 30 -18.30 7.22 15.54
CA LYS A 30 -18.18 8.69 15.61
C LYS A 30 -16.72 9.13 15.69
N ILE A 31 -15.91 8.50 16.55
CA ILE A 31 -14.48 8.81 16.71
C ILE A 31 -13.74 8.58 15.40
N ILE A 32 -13.92 7.44 14.76
CA ILE A 32 -13.26 7.10 13.49
C ILE A 32 -13.61 8.14 12.41
N LYS A 33 -14.84 8.59 12.38
CA LYS A 33 -15.29 9.61 11.43
C LYS A 33 -14.74 11.00 11.71
N GLU A 34 -14.67 11.39 12.96
CA GLU A 34 -14.28 12.75 13.38
C GLU A 34 -12.78 12.86 13.65
N MET A 35 -12.14 11.75 14.05
CA MET A 35 -10.73 11.68 14.43
C MET A 35 -10.03 10.42 13.86
N PRO A 36 -9.89 10.32 12.54
CA PRO A 36 -9.41 9.08 11.88
C PRO A 36 -7.96 8.68 12.25
N ARG A 37 -7.21 9.53 12.94
CA ARG A 37 -5.83 9.27 13.40
C ARG A 37 -5.74 8.81 14.85
N MET A 38 -6.85 8.60 15.52
CA MET A 38 -6.86 8.23 16.92
C MET A 38 -6.71 6.70 17.06
N ARG A 39 -5.48 6.24 17.32
CA ARG A 39 -5.13 4.80 17.48
C ARG A 39 -6.00 4.08 18.50
N ASP A 40 -6.18 4.67 19.66
CA ASP A 40 -6.87 4.05 20.79
C ASP A 40 -8.35 3.75 20.48
N GLY A 41 -8.96 4.54 19.60
CA GLY A 41 -10.33 4.31 19.12
C GLY A 41 -10.46 3.02 18.31
N GLN A 42 -9.45 2.64 17.52
CA GLN A 42 -9.45 1.42 16.71
C GLN A 42 -9.31 0.17 17.59
N GLU A 43 -8.40 0.17 18.58
CA GLU A 43 -8.23 -0.97 19.49
C GLU A 43 -9.49 -1.25 20.29
N MET A 44 -10.17 -0.22 20.76
CA MET A 44 -11.45 -0.39 21.47
C MET A 44 -12.55 -0.91 20.56
N PHE A 45 -12.55 -0.50 19.29
CA PHE A 45 -13.51 -0.98 18.30
C PHE A 45 -13.37 -2.50 18.05
N PHE A 46 -12.13 -3.02 18.03
CA PHE A 46 -11.89 -4.47 17.94
C PHE A 46 -12.54 -5.24 19.08
N ASN A 47 -12.56 -4.68 20.27
CA ASN A 47 -13.09 -5.32 21.47
C ASN A 47 -14.61 -5.22 21.63
N CYS A 48 -15.29 -4.40 20.80
CA CYS A 48 -16.74 -4.24 20.84
C CYS A 48 -17.50 -5.42 20.22
N TYR A 49 -16.84 -6.16 19.32
CA TYR A 49 -17.43 -7.32 18.67
C TYR A 49 -16.90 -8.62 19.30
N PRO A 50 -17.74 -9.67 19.43
CA PRO A 50 -17.29 -10.98 19.87
C PRO A 50 -16.14 -11.51 18.99
N GLU A 51 -15.32 -12.40 19.55
CA GLU A 51 -14.34 -13.16 18.78
C GLU A 51 -15.03 -13.87 17.60
N ASN A 52 -14.36 -13.90 16.45
CA ASN A 52 -14.87 -14.45 15.19
C ASN A 52 -16.09 -13.74 14.57
N HIS A 53 -16.53 -12.58 15.08
CA HIS A 53 -17.57 -11.82 14.41
C HIS A 53 -17.02 -11.26 13.07
N PRO A 54 -17.75 -11.38 11.94
CA PRO A 54 -17.27 -10.92 10.62
C PRO A 54 -16.85 -9.46 10.60
N GLU A 55 -17.60 -8.57 11.26
CA GLU A 55 -17.25 -7.15 11.33
C GLU A 55 -15.95 -6.89 12.09
N ARG A 56 -15.69 -7.63 13.18
CA ARG A 56 -14.40 -7.55 13.89
C ARG A 56 -13.23 -7.88 12.97
N ILE A 57 -13.37 -8.97 12.21
CA ILE A 57 -12.35 -9.42 11.26
C ILE A 57 -12.12 -8.36 10.17
N ASN A 58 -13.19 -7.80 9.63
CA ASN A 58 -13.10 -6.76 8.60
C ASN A 58 -12.39 -5.51 9.12
N ILE A 59 -12.74 -5.03 10.31
CA ILE A 59 -12.13 -3.84 10.92
C ILE A 59 -10.63 -4.06 11.17
N ILE A 60 -10.23 -5.24 11.67
CA ILE A 60 -8.82 -5.58 11.88
C ILE A 60 -8.08 -5.56 10.54
N ARG A 61 -8.64 -6.12 9.47
CA ARG A 61 -8.06 -6.13 8.14
C ARG A 61 -7.90 -4.73 7.56
N GLU A 62 -8.93 -3.88 7.70
CA GLU A 62 -8.84 -2.47 7.29
C GLU A 62 -7.75 -1.71 8.05
N ALA A 63 -7.65 -1.92 9.36
CA ALA A 63 -6.61 -1.29 10.18
C ALA A 63 -5.20 -1.73 9.73
N ILE A 64 -5.00 -3.02 9.47
CA ILE A 64 -3.73 -3.53 8.94
C ILE A 64 -3.39 -2.85 7.61
N GLU A 65 -4.33 -2.74 6.68
CA GLU A 65 -4.09 -2.07 5.39
C GLU A 65 -3.75 -0.58 5.55
N GLU A 66 -4.41 0.14 6.46
CA GLU A 66 -4.09 1.55 6.75
C GLU A 66 -2.68 1.70 7.31
N GLU A 67 -2.28 0.87 8.27
CA GLU A 67 -0.94 0.92 8.83
C GLU A 67 0.13 0.55 7.79
N LEU A 68 -0.14 -0.43 6.93
CA LEU A 68 0.75 -0.77 5.82
C LEU A 68 0.88 0.40 4.84
N PHE A 69 -0.22 1.07 4.52
CA PHE A 69 -0.21 2.23 3.64
C PHE A 69 0.62 3.37 4.23
N LEU A 70 0.45 3.66 5.52
CA LEU A 70 1.23 4.68 6.23
C LEU A 70 2.71 4.32 6.28
N LEU A 71 3.04 3.07 6.61
CA LEU A 71 4.42 2.57 6.63
C LEU A 71 5.09 2.75 5.27
N ASN A 72 4.44 2.29 4.20
CA ASN A 72 5.01 2.38 2.86
C ASN A 72 5.15 3.82 2.37
N ASN A 73 4.19 4.69 2.67
CA ASN A 73 4.32 6.11 2.39
C ASN A 73 5.53 6.72 3.14
N THR A 74 5.74 6.35 4.39
CA THR A 74 6.89 6.80 5.17
C THR A 74 8.20 6.28 4.57
N LEU A 75 8.26 4.99 4.19
CA LEU A 75 9.43 4.39 3.55
C LEU A 75 9.74 5.04 2.19
N SER A 76 8.72 5.49 1.45
CA SER A 76 8.94 6.18 0.17
C SER A 76 9.72 7.48 0.31
N HIS A 77 9.66 8.15 1.47
CA HIS A 77 10.48 9.33 1.74
C HIS A 77 11.98 9.01 1.74
N TYR A 78 12.38 7.80 2.15
CA TYR A 78 13.78 7.36 2.05
C TYR A 78 14.30 7.39 0.62
N PHE A 79 13.44 7.08 -0.36
CA PHE A 79 13.87 7.06 -1.76
C PHE A 79 14.23 8.46 -2.28
N TRP A 80 13.47 9.48 -1.89
CA TRP A 80 13.62 10.83 -2.41
C TRP A 80 14.51 11.74 -1.56
N ASP A 81 14.78 11.35 -0.32
CA ASP A 81 15.59 12.15 0.59
C ASP A 81 17.08 11.91 0.35
N GLU A 82 17.77 12.96 -0.13
CA GLU A 82 19.20 12.92 -0.46
C GLU A 82 20.12 12.83 0.77
N SER A 83 19.60 13.00 1.98
CA SER A 83 20.35 12.74 3.22
C SER A 83 20.68 11.26 3.41
N PHE A 84 19.94 10.36 2.75
CA PHE A 84 20.22 8.92 2.74
C PHE A 84 21.07 8.52 1.54
N THR A 85 22.03 7.64 1.77
CA THR A 85 22.85 7.07 0.68
C THR A 85 21.97 6.25 -0.26
N LEU A 86 22.39 6.13 -1.52
CA LEU A 86 21.68 5.31 -2.51
C LEU A 86 21.45 3.88 -2.01
N GLN A 87 22.44 3.29 -1.31
CA GLN A 87 22.33 1.95 -0.76
C GLN A 87 21.28 1.84 0.36
N GLN A 88 21.15 2.86 1.22
CA GLN A 88 20.11 2.91 2.24
C GLN A 88 18.71 3.00 1.60
N ARG A 89 18.59 3.82 0.55
CA ARG A 89 17.34 3.97 -0.22
C ARG A 89 16.92 2.66 -0.89
N ILE A 90 17.86 1.97 -1.54
CA ILE A 90 17.63 0.64 -2.12
C ILE A 90 17.10 -0.33 -1.05
N LYS A 91 17.81 -0.45 0.07
CA LYS A 91 17.42 -1.38 1.15
C LYS A 91 16.05 -1.08 1.75
N ALA A 92 15.71 0.20 1.95
CA ALA A 92 14.39 0.59 2.47
C ALA A 92 13.28 0.17 1.50
N THR A 93 13.46 0.40 0.19
CA THR A 93 12.49 0.02 -0.84
C THR A 93 12.38 -1.50 -1.00
N GLU A 94 13.50 -2.23 -0.94
CA GLU A 94 13.49 -3.71 -0.91
C GLU A 94 12.67 -4.24 0.28
N LYS A 95 12.82 -3.63 1.48
CA LYS A 95 12.04 -4.01 2.66
C LYS A 95 10.55 -3.69 2.52
N SER A 96 10.19 -2.60 1.87
CA SER A 96 8.79 -2.31 1.52
C SER A 96 8.20 -3.44 0.68
N ILE A 97 8.86 -3.82 -0.41
CA ILE A 97 8.42 -4.91 -1.30
C ILE A 97 8.34 -6.24 -0.56
N GLU A 98 9.37 -6.60 0.23
CA GLU A 98 9.37 -7.83 1.03
C GLU A 98 8.17 -7.89 1.99
N THR A 99 7.88 -6.79 2.68
CA THR A 99 6.76 -6.70 3.62
C THR A 99 5.42 -6.91 2.90
N LEU A 100 5.23 -6.26 1.76
CA LEU A 100 4.00 -6.42 0.99
C LEU A 100 3.87 -7.85 0.44
N ASN A 101 4.94 -8.46 -0.04
CA ASN A 101 4.91 -9.86 -0.51
C ASN A 101 4.64 -10.87 0.62
N LEU A 102 5.09 -10.57 1.85
CA LEU A 102 4.82 -11.42 2.99
C LEU A 102 3.33 -11.40 3.37
N ILE A 103 2.72 -10.23 3.31
CA ILE A 103 1.33 -10.01 3.72
C ILE A 103 0.35 -10.40 2.63
N TYR A 104 0.64 -10.04 1.38
CA TYR A 104 -0.15 -10.38 0.20
C TYR A 104 0.46 -11.56 -0.56
N ASN A 105 0.56 -12.70 0.12
CA ASN A 105 1.25 -13.88 -0.39
C ASN A 105 0.51 -14.62 -1.52
N ASP A 106 -0.68 -14.18 -1.90
CA ASP A 106 -1.42 -14.61 -3.08
C ASP A 106 -1.12 -13.78 -4.35
N GLY A 107 -0.32 -12.71 -4.20
CA GLY A 107 0.04 -11.81 -5.29
C GLY A 107 -1.05 -10.81 -5.67
N ASN A 108 -2.15 -10.74 -4.92
CA ASN A 108 -3.15 -9.67 -5.04
C ASN A 108 -2.91 -8.63 -3.94
N TYR A 109 -2.35 -7.51 -4.31
CA TYR A 109 -1.91 -6.47 -3.37
C TYR A 109 -3.03 -5.51 -2.92
N SER A 110 -4.30 -5.78 -3.22
CA SER A 110 -5.42 -4.94 -2.81
C SER A 110 -5.15 -3.46 -3.16
N ARG A 111 -5.32 -2.55 -2.23
CA ARG A 111 -5.02 -1.12 -2.41
C ARG A 111 -3.52 -0.80 -2.52
N MET A 112 -2.63 -1.75 -2.27
CA MET A 112 -1.17 -1.58 -2.36
C MET A 112 -0.58 -1.82 -3.77
N TRP A 113 -1.39 -2.14 -4.79
CA TRP A 113 -0.92 -2.33 -6.15
C TRP A 113 -0.05 -1.17 -6.66
N ARG A 114 -0.50 0.06 -6.41
CA ARG A 114 0.25 1.25 -6.83
C ARG A 114 1.60 1.35 -6.13
N VAL A 115 1.65 1.03 -4.83
CA VAL A 115 2.90 1.02 -4.05
C VAL A 115 3.87 0.00 -4.64
N MET A 116 3.41 -1.23 -4.87
CA MET A 116 4.25 -2.28 -5.47
C MET A 116 4.83 -1.90 -6.83
N MET A 117 4.04 -1.28 -7.70
CA MET A 117 4.53 -0.79 -9.00
C MET A 117 5.57 0.31 -8.82
N TYR A 118 5.31 1.27 -7.94
CA TYR A 118 6.22 2.41 -7.73
C TYR A 118 7.53 1.98 -7.07
N ASP A 119 7.50 1.10 -6.10
CA ASP A 119 8.70 0.61 -5.42
C ASP A 119 9.60 -0.17 -6.38
N ASN A 120 9.04 -1.01 -7.25
CA ASN A 120 9.82 -1.66 -8.31
C ASN A 120 10.39 -0.62 -9.30
N GLY A 121 9.62 0.40 -9.68
CA GLY A 121 10.10 1.50 -10.51
C GLY A 121 11.25 2.29 -9.85
N TYR A 122 11.16 2.54 -8.55
CA TYR A 122 12.21 3.23 -7.78
C TYR A 122 13.50 2.40 -7.69
N LEU A 123 13.39 1.09 -7.49
CA LEU A 123 14.57 0.21 -7.54
C LEU A 123 15.20 0.20 -8.92
N GLY A 124 14.40 0.12 -9.98
CA GLY A 124 14.90 0.24 -11.35
C GLY A 124 15.69 1.53 -11.57
N LEU A 125 15.15 2.68 -11.12
CA LEU A 125 15.82 3.98 -11.19
C LEU A 125 17.09 4.03 -10.33
N ALA A 126 17.06 3.45 -9.13
CA ALA A 126 18.23 3.42 -8.25
C ALA A 126 19.37 2.59 -8.84
N TYR A 127 19.06 1.46 -9.45
CA TYR A 127 20.05 0.61 -10.09
C TYR A 127 20.58 1.20 -11.40
N ASP A 128 19.77 1.90 -12.20
CA ASP A 128 20.25 2.70 -13.33
C ASP A 128 21.27 3.76 -12.87
N LYS A 129 20.94 4.52 -11.81
CA LYS A 129 21.87 5.51 -11.22
C LYS A 129 23.17 4.90 -10.69
N SER A 130 23.16 3.65 -10.27
CA SER A 130 24.35 2.95 -9.81
C SER A 130 25.17 2.30 -10.93
N GLY A 131 24.66 2.33 -12.18
CA GLY A 131 25.27 1.67 -13.34
C GLY A 131 25.00 0.16 -13.43
N ASP A 132 24.12 -0.39 -12.57
CA ASP A 132 23.71 -1.80 -12.63
C ASP A 132 22.49 -1.96 -13.56
N ASN A 133 22.74 -1.81 -14.86
CA ASN A 133 21.71 -1.88 -15.88
C ASN A 133 20.93 -3.21 -15.86
N LYS A 134 21.59 -4.32 -15.49
CA LYS A 134 20.93 -5.62 -15.40
C LYS A 134 19.81 -5.63 -14.37
N LYS A 135 20.08 -5.13 -13.16
CA LYS A 135 19.07 -5.01 -12.11
C LYS A 135 18.02 -3.95 -12.44
N ALA A 136 18.43 -2.84 -13.05
CA ALA A 136 17.49 -1.81 -13.50
C ALA A 136 16.43 -2.41 -14.44
N ILE A 137 16.84 -3.18 -15.44
CA ILE A 137 15.96 -3.90 -16.38
C ILE A 137 15.05 -4.87 -15.63
N GLU A 138 15.58 -5.65 -14.69
CA GLU A 138 14.80 -6.62 -13.91
C GLU A 138 13.65 -5.94 -13.16
N TYR A 139 13.94 -4.86 -12.45
CA TYR A 139 12.93 -4.17 -11.66
C TYR A 139 11.93 -3.39 -12.52
N PHE A 140 12.34 -2.79 -13.62
CA PHE A 140 11.39 -2.16 -14.55
C PHE A 140 10.49 -3.19 -15.24
N LYS A 141 11.01 -4.37 -15.60
CA LYS A 141 10.17 -5.47 -16.10
C LYS A 141 9.15 -5.93 -15.05
N LYS A 142 9.54 -6.05 -13.78
CA LYS A 142 8.60 -6.35 -12.69
C LYS A 142 7.51 -5.29 -12.54
N MET A 143 7.89 -4.00 -12.56
CA MET A 143 6.92 -2.90 -12.54
C MET A 143 5.90 -3.01 -13.68
N CYS A 144 6.36 -3.30 -14.91
CA CYS A 144 5.48 -3.46 -16.07
C CYS A 144 4.58 -4.68 -15.96
N GLN A 145 5.11 -5.81 -15.49
CA GLN A 145 4.33 -7.02 -15.25
C GLN A 145 3.20 -6.79 -14.25
N LEU A 146 3.50 -6.09 -13.15
CA LEU A 146 2.49 -5.69 -12.15
C LEU A 146 1.41 -4.79 -12.76
N ALA A 147 1.80 -3.83 -13.60
CA ALA A 147 0.86 -2.95 -14.28
C ALA A 147 -0.06 -3.71 -15.25
N ILE A 148 0.49 -4.65 -16.02
CA ILE A 148 -0.27 -5.51 -16.94
C ILE A 148 -1.22 -6.41 -16.14
N GLN A 149 -0.73 -7.03 -15.08
CA GLN A 149 -1.55 -7.88 -14.20
C GLN A 149 -2.71 -7.08 -13.59
N PHE A 150 -2.44 -5.90 -13.05
CA PHE A 150 -3.46 -5.03 -12.48
C PHE A 150 -4.51 -4.62 -13.52
N ASP A 151 -4.10 -4.19 -14.72
CA ASP A 151 -5.05 -3.78 -15.75
C ASP A 151 -5.90 -4.96 -16.26
N GLY A 152 -5.33 -6.17 -16.29
CA GLY A 152 -6.04 -7.41 -16.68
C GLY A 152 -6.95 -8.00 -15.59
N MET A 153 -6.87 -7.52 -14.34
CA MET A 153 -7.75 -8.03 -13.27
C MET A 153 -9.20 -7.60 -13.46
N ASP A 154 -10.12 -8.44 -13.00
CA ASP A 154 -11.52 -8.05 -12.84
C ASP A 154 -11.66 -6.86 -11.89
N ARG A 155 -12.73 -6.08 -12.08
CA ARG A 155 -13.01 -4.94 -11.21
C ARG A 155 -13.13 -5.34 -9.74
N ILE A 156 -13.84 -6.41 -9.47
CA ILE A 156 -14.06 -6.96 -8.14
C ILE A 156 -13.29 -8.26 -8.05
N THR A 157 -12.36 -8.35 -7.10
CA THR A 157 -11.58 -9.56 -6.84
C THR A 157 -11.67 -9.94 -5.35
N VAL A 158 -11.48 -11.22 -5.07
CA VAL A 158 -11.40 -11.75 -3.72
C VAL A 158 -9.93 -12.02 -3.42
N LEU A 159 -9.46 -11.59 -2.27
CA LEU A 159 -8.11 -11.89 -1.79
C LEU A 159 -8.06 -13.29 -1.20
N HIS A 160 -6.96 -13.99 -1.45
CA HIS A 160 -6.67 -15.33 -0.95
C HIS A 160 -5.40 -15.36 -0.09
N SER A 161 -4.82 -14.21 0.21
CA SER A 161 -3.69 -14.14 1.14
C SER A 161 -4.12 -14.54 2.54
N THR A 162 -3.22 -15.15 3.30
CA THR A 162 -3.50 -15.69 4.63
C THR A 162 -4.17 -14.66 5.58
N MET A 163 -3.73 -13.40 5.51
CA MET A 163 -4.25 -12.34 6.38
C MET A 163 -5.59 -11.76 5.88
N PHE A 164 -5.85 -11.82 4.57
CA PHE A 164 -7.00 -11.17 3.94
C PHE A 164 -7.94 -12.17 3.24
N GLU A 165 -7.88 -13.46 3.58
CA GLU A 165 -8.73 -14.48 2.97
C GLU A 165 -10.21 -14.08 2.95
N GLY A 166 -10.78 -14.04 1.75
CA GLY A 166 -12.18 -13.66 1.53
C GLY A 166 -12.46 -12.15 1.54
N LYS A 167 -11.45 -11.27 1.75
CA LYS A 167 -11.65 -9.82 1.62
C LYS A 167 -11.89 -9.45 0.15
N ILE A 168 -12.87 -8.58 -0.07
CA ILE A 168 -13.19 -8.08 -1.40
C ILE A 168 -12.38 -6.81 -1.67
N PHE A 169 -11.75 -6.75 -2.83
CA PHE A 169 -11.09 -5.57 -3.36
C PHE A 169 -11.82 -5.06 -4.60
N ASP A 170 -12.27 -3.80 -4.57
CA ASP A 170 -12.78 -3.09 -5.76
C ASP A 170 -11.65 -2.23 -6.34
N LYS A 171 -11.19 -2.60 -7.52
CA LYS A 171 -10.16 -1.90 -8.29
C LYS A 171 -10.45 -0.40 -8.47
N GLN A 172 -11.71 0.01 -8.52
CA GLN A 172 -12.11 1.40 -8.66
C GLN A 172 -11.76 2.27 -7.43
N THR A 173 -11.44 1.66 -6.28
CA THR A 173 -10.94 2.41 -5.11
C THR A 173 -9.62 3.11 -5.37
N LEU A 174 -8.84 2.65 -6.35
CA LEU A 174 -7.60 3.31 -6.80
C LEU A 174 -7.83 4.41 -7.84
N GLY A 175 -9.06 4.62 -8.27
CA GLY A 175 -9.49 5.63 -9.24
C GLY A 175 -10.20 5.01 -10.44
N THR A 176 -11.34 5.58 -10.83
CA THR A 176 -12.20 5.05 -11.90
C THR A 176 -11.55 5.09 -13.29
N THR A 177 -10.58 5.98 -13.50
CA THR A 177 -9.85 6.15 -14.77
C THR A 177 -8.41 5.68 -14.69
N TYR A 178 -8.04 4.97 -13.63
CA TYR A 178 -6.66 4.53 -13.44
C TYR A 178 -6.33 3.38 -14.39
N ILE A 179 -5.41 3.62 -15.30
CA ILE A 179 -4.82 2.64 -16.21
C ILE A 179 -3.32 2.53 -15.83
N ALA A 180 -2.96 1.41 -15.23
CA ALA A 180 -1.61 1.23 -14.67
C ALA A 180 -0.53 1.25 -15.76
N LYS A 181 -0.74 0.56 -16.88
CA LYS A 181 0.19 0.54 -18.01
C LYS A 181 0.50 1.95 -18.50
N MET A 182 -0.53 2.77 -18.70
CA MET A 182 -0.35 4.15 -19.18
C MET A 182 0.47 4.98 -18.19
N GLN A 183 0.19 4.88 -16.90
CA GLN A 183 0.94 5.60 -15.87
C GLN A 183 2.40 5.14 -15.75
N MET A 184 2.66 3.83 -15.84
CA MET A 184 4.03 3.33 -15.78
C MET A 184 4.82 3.71 -17.03
N LYS A 185 4.19 3.72 -18.20
CA LYS A 185 4.78 4.22 -19.44
C LYS A 185 5.18 5.69 -19.32
N GLU A 186 4.27 6.55 -18.87
CA GLU A 186 4.54 7.98 -18.63
C GLU A 186 5.72 8.18 -17.65
N ARG A 187 5.78 7.37 -16.57
CA ARG A 187 6.90 7.44 -15.63
C ARG A 187 8.24 7.12 -16.27
N LEU A 188 8.31 6.07 -17.08
CA LEU A 188 9.54 5.66 -17.74
C LEU A 188 10.00 6.63 -18.82
N THR A 189 9.05 7.22 -19.56
CA THR A 189 9.37 8.09 -20.69
C THR A 189 9.57 9.56 -20.31
N GLU A 190 8.88 10.02 -19.24
CA GLU A 190 8.78 11.46 -18.96
C GLU A 190 9.23 11.84 -17.54
N LYS A 191 8.95 10.99 -16.54
CA LYS A 191 9.12 11.38 -15.12
C LYS A 191 10.40 10.87 -14.48
N TYR A 192 10.87 9.68 -14.86
CA TYR A 192 12.09 9.14 -14.29
C TYR A 192 13.32 9.73 -14.98
N PRO A 193 14.28 10.29 -14.22
CA PRO A 193 15.52 10.82 -14.77
C PRO A 193 16.49 9.66 -15.08
N LEU A 194 16.11 8.83 -16.05
CA LEU A 194 16.91 7.69 -16.53
C LEU A 194 18.12 8.17 -17.32
N SER A 195 19.22 7.42 -17.24
CA SER A 195 20.42 7.69 -18.01
C SER A 195 20.16 7.55 -19.53
N ASP A 196 20.85 8.34 -20.33
CA ASP A 196 20.74 8.24 -21.79
C ASP A 196 21.29 6.89 -22.29
N GLU A 197 22.30 6.35 -21.60
CA GLU A 197 22.83 5.02 -21.86
C GLU A 197 21.73 3.95 -21.74
N PHE A 198 20.98 3.98 -20.63
CA PHE A 198 19.88 3.03 -20.40
C PHE A 198 18.74 3.19 -21.40
N LYS A 199 18.32 4.42 -21.71
CA LYS A 199 17.25 4.71 -22.67
C LYS A 199 17.55 4.23 -24.09
N ASN A 200 18.83 4.16 -24.45
CA ASN A 200 19.26 3.70 -25.79
C ASN A 200 19.39 2.17 -25.92
N THR A 201 19.19 1.41 -24.83
CA THR A 201 19.24 -0.06 -24.86
C THR A 201 18.03 -0.65 -25.58
N ASN A 202 18.21 -1.85 -26.15
CA ASN A 202 17.09 -2.60 -26.73
C ASN A 202 16.11 -3.06 -25.63
N GLU A 203 16.62 -3.41 -24.48
CA GLU A 203 15.86 -3.84 -23.32
C GLU A 203 14.91 -2.72 -22.82
N PHE A 204 15.33 -1.46 -22.86
CA PHE A 204 14.43 -0.36 -22.52
C PHE A 204 13.28 -0.24 -23.54
N LYS A 205 13.55 -0.42 -24.83
CA LYS A 205 12.52 -0.41 -25.87
C LYS A 205 11.51 -1.55 -25.66
N GLU A 206 12.01 -2.77 -25.35
CA GLU A 206 11.14 -3.90 -24.99
C GLU A 206 10.26 -3.59 -23.78
N ILE A 207 10.81 -2.95 -22.73
CA ILE A 207 10.04 -2.55 -21.54
C ILE A 207 8.91 -1.58 -21.93
N ILE A 208 9.18 -0.61 -22.78
CA ILE A 208 8.16 0.35 -23.25
C ILE A 208 7.09 -0.38 -24.10
N GLU A 209 7.48 -1.33 -24.94
CA GLU A 209 6.55 -2.13 -25.75
C GLU A 209 5.61 -2.97 -24.88
N MET A 210 6.09 -3.51 -23.73
CA MET A 210 5.21 -4.24 -22.78
C MET A 210 4.03 -3.40 -22.28
N LEU A 211 4.16 -2.08 -22.25
CA LEU A 211 3.14 -1.15 -21.77
C LEU A 211 2.27 -0.55 -22.89
N SER A 212 2.42 -1.01 -24.08
CA SER A 212 1.68 -0.52 -25.26
C SER A 212 0.31 -1.17 -25.41
#